data_4995ebf2f8014b8d93ec18e484a480e9
#
_entry.id   4995ebf2f8014b8d93ec18e484a480e9
#
_cell.length_a   1.000
_cell.length_b   1.000
_cell.length_c   1.000
_cell.angle_alpha   90.00
_cell.angle_beta   90.00
_cell.angle_gamma   90.00
#
_symmetry.space_group_name_H-M   'P 1'
#
loop_
_entity.id
_entity.type
_entity.pdbx_description
1 polymer ?
#
loop_
_entity_poly.entity_id
_entity_poly.type
_entity_poly.pdbx_seq_one_letter_code
_entity_poly.pdbx_strand_id
1 'polypeptide(L)'
;NTVGKKFNLSFYKFQTEKLPIGTQGLQYVQAFVKLPLSDIVQRKLLAFIVSCLIILTSASCLYYLLRTIRKAHAQLRDREIAVHSAIHDLKSPLNTAYASMDLIASLENEPMKVNILNTGKTQIKQLIEIIESMLSLLKTADGKESARKSPIDIRSFIEQTYQAIARLYPNKIPLFKLEKSEDFPDMIEADTVRLERCLRNLLENALKYSNDDVRITVTLTMKNNHYRIAIKDTGWGIPKKAQKKLGQQFFRVKQADKPAQPGYGLGLSSVMLMAKEMGGSLTFQSEE
;
A
#
# COMPACT_ATOMS: atom_id res chain seq x y z
N ASN A 1 -60.54 66.41 17.02
CA ASN A 1 -59.80 65.66 18.04
C ASN A 1 -59.19 64.43 17.43
N THR A 2 -57.97 64.57 17.08
CA THR A 2 -57.16 63.50 16.47
C THR A 2 -56.53 62.63 17.55
N VAL A 3 -57.09 61.47 17.84
CA VAL A 3 -56.43 60.54 18.75
C VAL A 3 -55.67 59.53 17.90
N GLY A 4 -54.47 59.92 17.51
CA GLY A 4 -53.53 58.97 16.94
C GLY A 4 -52.81 58.23 18.06
N LYS A 5 -53.20 56.99 18.36
CA LYS A 5 -52.39 56.12 19.20
C LYS A 5 -51.22 55.58 18.37
N LYS A 6 -50.02 55.99 18.68
CA LYS A 6 -48.79 55.40 18.13
C LYS A 6 -48.43 54.19 19.00
N PHE A 7 -48.58 53.04 18.43
CA PHE A 7 -48.00 51.81 19.05
C PHE A 7 -46.60 51.61 18.47
N ASN A 8 -45.60 51.71 19.31
CA ASN A 8 -44.24 51.33 18.99
C ASN A 8 -44.03 49.91 19.45
N LEU A 9 -44.33 48.93 18.60
CA LEU A 9 -43.78 47.60 18.73
C LEU A 9 -42.40 47.63 18.07
N SER A 10 -41.45 46.96 18.67
CA SER A 10 -40.02 47.00 18.27
C SER A 10 -39.74 46.79 16.77
N PHE A 11 -40.70 46.37 15.97
CA PHE A 11 -40.58 46.02 14.57
C PHE A 11 -41.69 46.58 13.65
N TYR A 12 -42.67 47.33 14.21
CA TYR A 12 -43.83 47.82 13.42
C TYR A 12 -44.17 49.25 13.80
N LYS A 13 -44.47 50.04 12.79
CA LYS A 13 -44.97 51.42 12.99
C LYS A 13 -46.38 51.46 12.37
N PHE A 14 -47.35 51.60 13.21
CA PHE A 14 -48.74 51.80 12.79
C PHE A 14 -49.02 53.30 12.64
N GLN A 15 -49.60 53.71 11.52
CA GLN A 15 -50.07 55.08 11.31
C GLN A 15 -51.56 54.98 10.95
N THR A 16 -52.39 55.65 11.74
CA THR A 16 -53.82 55.76 11.47
C THR A 16 -54.10 57.12 10.81
N GLU A 17 -54.69 57.13 9.60
CA GLU A 17 -55.20 58.32 8.99
C GLU A 17 -56.72 58.36 9.13
N LYS A 18 -57.26 59.57 9.47
CA LYS A 18 -58.72 59.81 9.39
C LYS A 18 -59.06 60.13 7.97
N LEU A 19 -59.84 59.31 7.34
CA LEU A 19 -60.50 59.65 6.11
C LEU A 19 -61.72 60.55 6.33
N PRO A 20 -61.97 61.53 5.44
CA PRO A 20 -63.12 62.41 5.61
C PRO A 20 -64.44 61.65 5.58
N ILE A 21 -65.31 61.96 6.50
CA ILE A 21 -66.54 61.30 6.84
C ILE A 21 -67.54 61.57 5.71
N GLY A 22 -67.87 60.55 4.88
CA GLY A 22 -69.14 60.49 4.20
C GLY A 22 -70.17 60.00 5.19
N THR A 23 -71.43 60.29 4.96
CA THR A 23 -72.62 60.23 5.81
C THR A 23 -72.93 58.94 6.59
N GLN A 24 -71.98 58.00 6.76
CA GLN A 24 -72.14 56.78 7.56
C GLN A 24 -70.91 56.34 8.31
N GLY A 25 -70.24 57.18 8.99
CA GLY A 25 -69.36 56.90 10.13
C GLY A 25 -68.35 55.75 10.08
N LEU A 26 -68.01 55.23 8.93
CA LEU A 26 -67.05 54.18 8.77
C LEU A 26 -65.59 54.73 8.81
N GLN A 27 -64.90 54.38 9.87
CA GLN A 27 -63.46 54.70 10.01
C GLN A 27 -62.66 53.54 9.43
N TYR A 28 -61.85 53.80 8.44
CA TYR A 28 -60.85 52.82 7.94
C TYR A 28 -59.54 52.98 8.72
N VAL A 29 -59.06 51.87 9.24
CA VAL A 29 -57.72 51.81 9.83
C VAL A 29 -56.79 51.15 8.85
N GLN A 30 -55.91 51.93 8.23
CA GLN A 30 -54.82 51.37 7.44
C GLN A 30 -53.60 51.17 8.36
N ALA A 31 -53.20 49.93 8.53
CA ALA A 31 -52.00 49.58 9.25
C ALA A 31 -50.85 49.39 8.25
N PHE A 32 -49.89 50.30 8.25
CA PHE A 32 -48.65 50.12 7.51
C PHE A 32 -47.58 49.50 8.41
N VAL A 33 -47.20 48.32 8.07
CA VAL A 33 -46.08 47.64 8.78
C VAL A 33 -44.78 47.96 8.05
N LYS A 34 -43.97 48.82 8.59
CA LYS A 34 -42.66 49.16 8.04
C LYS A 34 -41.60 48.34 8.75
N LEU A 35 -41.20 47.27 8.16
CA LEU A 35 -40.03 46.50 8.66
C LEU A 35 -38.77 47.36 8.44
N PRO A 36 -37.89 47.50 9.44
CA PRO A 36 -36.63 48.21 9.25
C PRO A 36 -35.82 47.50 8.15
N LEU A 37 -35.30 48.25 7.21
CA LEU A 37 -34.56 47.76 6.05
C LEU A 37 -33.34 46.92 6.49
N SER A 38 -32.74 47.30 7.64
CA SER A 38 -31.62 46.60 8.29
C SER A 38 -31.94 45.14 8.60
N ASP A 39 -33.12 44.85 9.16
CA ASP A 39 -33.52 43.48 9.56
C ASP A 39 -33.77 42.58 8.34
N ILE A 40 -34.32 43.15 7.27
CA ILE A 40 -34.52 42.43 6.01
C ILE A 40 -33.16 42.08 5.37
N VAL A 41 -32.24 43.06 5.37
CA VAL A 41 -30.90 42.86 4.83
C VAL A 41 -30.12 41.81 5.62
N GLN A 42 -30.15 41.91 6.99
CA GLN A 42 -29.48 40.93 7.85
C GLN A 42 -30.02 39.53 7.66
N ARG A 43 -31.34 39.32 7.58
CA ARG A 43 -31.94 38.01 7.36
C ARG A 43 -31.56 37.44 5.98
N LYS A 44 -31.56 38.26 4.91
CA LYS A 44 -31.13 37.82 3.58
C LYS A 44 -29.65 37.49 3.54
N LEU A 45 -28.80 38.26 4.21
CA LEU A 45 -27.38 38.01 4.34
C LEU A 45 -27.11 36.71 5.09
N LEU A 46 -27.80 36.46 6.22
CA LEU A 46 -27.69 35.23 6.98
C LEU A 46 -28.10 34.01 6.13
N ALA A 47 -29.25 34.12 5.43
CA ALA A 47 -29.71 33.05 4.55
C ALA A 47 -28.72 32.76 3.40
N PHE A 48 -28.09 33.81 2.86
CA PHE A 48 -27.04 33.66 1.84
C PHE A 48 -25.80 32.97 2.40
N ILE A 49 -25.32 33.35 3.58
CA ILE A 49 -24.15 32.72 4.24
C ILE A 49 -24.45 31.25 4.52
N VAL A 50 -25.61 30.93 5.08
CA VAL A 50 -26.02 29.54 5.35
C VAL A 50 -26.08 28.71 4.05
N SER A 51 -26.64 29.27 2.99
CA SER A 51 -26.70 28.61 1.68
C SER A 51 -25.31 28.35 1.10
N CYS A 52 -24.40 29.33 1.19
CA CYS A 52 -22.99 29.15 0.78
C CYS A 52 -22.29 28.06 1.61
N LEU A 53 -22.54 28.01 2.91
CA LEU A 53 -21.95 27.01 3.80
C LEU A 53 -22.44 25.59 3.48
N ILE A 54 -23.73 25.43 3.19
CA ILE A 54 -24.33 24.16 2.75
C ILE A 54 -23.73 23.73 1.40
N ILE A 55 -23.58 24.64 0.45
CA ILE A 55 -22.97 24.34 -0.86
C ILE A 55 -21.51 23.90 -0.66
N LEU A 56 -20.75 24.62 0.17
CA LEU A 56 -19.34 24.34 0.41
C LEU A 56 -19.14 22.96 1.10
N THR A 57 -19.97 22.64 2.09
CA THR A 57 -19.92 21.36 2.81
C THR A 57 -20.34 20.20 1.90
N SER A 58 -21.38 20.38 1.08
CA SER A 58 -21.82 19.35 0.12
C SER A 58 -20.79 19.13 -0.98
N ALA A 59 -20.16 20.18 -1.51
CA ALA A 59 -19.06 20.08 -2.47
C ALA A 59 -17.85 19.37 -1.88
N SER A 60 -17.48 19.68 -0.63
CA SER A 60 -16.41 19.00 0.09
C SER A 60 -16.72 17.51 0.30
N CYS A 61 -17.92 17.19 0.76
CA CYS A 61 -18.36 15.81 0.93
C CYS A 61 -18.31 15.02 -0.39
N LEU A 62 -18.82 15.61 -1.48
CA LEU A 62 -18.77 15.02 -2.80
C LEU A 62 -17.33 14.78 -3.28
N TYR A 63 -16.44 15.75 -3.06
CA TYR A 63 -15.02 15.62 -3.39
C TYR A 63 -14.36 14.44 -2.63
N TYR A 64 -14.58 14.32 -1.32
CA TYR A 64 -14.07 13.21 -0.54
C TYR A 64 -14.64 11.87 -0.96
N LEU A 65 -15.94 11.82 -1.27
CA LEU A 65 -16.60 10.61 -1.77
C LEU A 65 -16.00 10.17 -3.10
N LEU A 66 -15.88 11.08 -4.07
CA LEU A 66 -15.28 10.80 -5.38
C LEU A 66 -13.81 10.36 -5.24
N ARG A 67 -13.06 11.00 -4.35
CA ARG A 67 -11.67 10.60 -4.06
C ARG A 67 -11.58 9.19 -3.50
N THR A 68 -12.48 8.82 -2.58
CA THR A 68 -12.53 7.48 -1.99
C THR A 68 -12.92 6.42 -3.02
N ILE A 69 -13.94 6.70 -3.85
CA ILE A 69 -14.36 5.82 -4.94
C ILE A 69 -13.21 5.63 -5.95
N ARG A 70 -12.53 6.70 -6.37
CA ARG A 70 -11.39 6.60 -7.29
C ARG A 70 -10.25 5.74 -6.71
N LYS A 71 -9.95 5.89 -5.41
CA LYS A 71 -8.96 5.04 -4.72
C LYS A 71 -9.38 3.58 -4.70
N ALA A 72 -10.65 3.30 -4.38
CA ALA A 72 -11.18 1.94 -4.37
C ALA A 72 -11.14 1.30 -5.77
N HIS A 73 -11.55 2.03 -6.81
CA HIS A 73 -11.46 1.56 -8.19
C HIS A 73 -10.01 1.32 -8.66
N ALA A 74 -9.07 2.19 -8.28
CA ALA A 74 -7.66 1.99 -8.59
C ALA A 74 -7.13 0.70 -7.94
N GLN A 75 -7.46 0.47 -6.66
CA GLN A 75 -7.07 -0.75 -5.95
C GLN A 75 -7.68 -2.03 -6.55
N LEU A 76 -8.96 -1.97 -6.96
CA LEU A 76 -9.60 -3.11 -7.65
C LEU A 76 -8.94 -3.41 -8.98
N ARG A 77 -8.67 -2.38 -9.79
CA ARG A 77 -7.98 -2.54 -11.08
C ARG A 77 -6.56 -3.08 -10.92
N ASP A 78 -5.81 -2.59 -9.92
CA ASP A 78 -4.45 -3.08 -9.65
C ASP A 78 -4.47 -4.56 -9.23
N ARG A 79 -5.48 -4.99 -8.46
CA ARG A 79 -5.71 -6.40 -8.12
C ARG A 79 -6.05 -7.24 -9.34
N GLU A 80 -6.92 -6.76 -10.20
CA GLU A 80 -7.33 -7.47 -11.42
C GLU A 80 -6.14 -7.68 -12.37
N ILE A 81 -5.32 -6.65 -12.56
CA ILE A 81 -4.07 -6.72 -13.33
C ILE A 81 -3.12 -7.74 -12.69
N ALA A 82 -2.97 -7.69 -11.36
CA ALA A 82 -2.09 -8.61 -10.64
C ALA A 82 -2.55 -10.08 -10.77
N VAL A 83 -3.85 -10.34 -10.67
CA VAL A 83 -4.44 -11.68 -10.86
C VAL A 83 -4.23 -12.16 -12.30
N HIS A 84 -4.48 -11.30 -13.28
CA HIS A 84 -4.32 -11.64 -14.70
C HIS A 84 -2.86 -11.94 -15.06
N SER A 85 -1.93 -11.13 -14.57
CA SER A 85 -0.49 -11.37 -14.73
C SER A 85 -0.06 -12.66 -14.06
N ALA A 86 -0.52 -12.93 -12.85
CA ALA A 86 -0.19 -14.15 -12.12
C ALA A 86 -0.73 -15.41 -12.82
N ILE A 87 -1.95 -15.38 -13.38
CA ILE A 87 -2.50 -16.48 -14.17
C ILE A 87 -1.64 -16.74 -15.42
N HIS A 88 -1.23 -15.66 -16.10
CA HIS A 88 -0.34 -15.78 -17.25
C HIS A 88 1.00 -16.41 -16.86
N ASP A 89 1.59 -15.96 -15.74
CA ASP A 89 2.89 -16.42 -15.25
C ASP A 89 2.83 -17.85 -14.66
N LEU A 90 1.66 -18.29 -14.18
CA LEU A 90 1.39 -19.68 -13.78
C LEU A 90 1.32 -20.61 -14.98
N LYS A 91 0.79 -20.16 -16.11
CA LYS A 91 0.61 -20.98 -17.30
C LYS A 91 1.95 -21.46 -17.89
N SER A 92 2.97 -20.64 -17.88
CA SER A 92 4.29 -20.98 -18.44
C SER A 92 4.98 -22.14 -17.70
N PRO A 93 5.22 -22.08 -16.36
CA PRO A 93 5.86 -23.18 -15.64
C PRO A 93 4.99 -24.44 -15.57
N LEU A 94 3.64 -24.31 -15.58
CA LEU A 94 2.73 -25.44 -15.65
C LEU A 94 2.89 -26.19 -16.97
N ASN A 95 2.90 -25.48 -18.10
CA ASN A 95 3.10 -26.09 -19.40
C ASN A 95 4.49 -26.75 -19.51
N THR A 96 5.54 -26.11 -18.93
CA THR A 96 6.88 -26.72 -18.93
C THR A 96 6.95 -27.95 -18.04
N ALA A 97 6.28 -27.96 -16.89
CA ALA A 97 6.19 -29.11 -16.01
C ALA A 97 5.44 -30.28 -16.72
N TYR A 98 4.33 -29.94 -17.38
CA TYR A 98 3.55 -30.92 -18.15
C TYR A 98 4.38 -31.51 -19.30
N ALA A 99 5.03 -30.68 -20.12
CA ALA A 99 5.90 -31.13 -21.20
C ALA A 99 7.09 -31.97 -20.70
N SER A 100 7.64 -31.63 -19.51
CA SER A 100 8.70 -32.42 -18.88
C SER A 100 8.21 -33.82 -18.46
N MET A 101 6.98 -33.95 -17.96
CA MET A 101 6.38 -35.23 -17.61
C MET A 101 6.12 -36.09 -18.83
N ASP A 102 5.58 -35.51 -19.90
CA ASP A 102 5.35 -36.21 -21.18
C ASP A 102 6.66 -36.72 -21.78
N LEU A 103 7.73 -35.90 -21.71
CA LEU A 103 9.04 -36.27 -22.23
C LEU A 103 9.66 -37.40 -21.41
N ILE A 104 9.50 -37.42 -20.08
CA ILE A 104 9.98 -38.51 -19.20
C ILE A 104 9.34 -39.84 -19.56
N ALA A 105 8.05 -39.81 -19.90
CA ALA A 105 7.32 -41.04 -20.28
C ALA A 105 7.84 -41.66 -21.58
N SER A 106 8.48 -40.85 -22.44
CA SER A 106 9.00 -41.31 -23.75
C SER A 106 10.48 -41.67 -23.77
N LEU A 107 11.23 -41.47 -22.67
CA LEU A 107 12.68 -41.69 -22.64
C LEU A 107 13.07 -43.04 -22.04
N GLU A 108 14.07 -43.70 -22.64
CA GLU A 108 14.73 -44.90 -22.10
C GLU A 108 16.02 -44.56 -21.32
N ASN A 109 16.59 -43.37 -21.52
CA ASN A 109 17.87 -42.96 -20.97
C ASN A 109 17.72 -42.39 -19.54
N GLU A 110 18.24 -43.09 -18.52
CA GLU A 110 18.12 -42.73 -17.10
C GLU A 110 18.76 -41.38 -16.71
N PRO A 111 19.96 -40.97 -17.17
CA PRO A 111 20.51 -39.65 -16.83
C PRO A 111 19.68 -38.50 -17.37
N MET A 112 19.08 -38.67 -18.54
CA MET A 112 18.23 -37.65 -19.16
C MET A 112 16.88 -37.53 -18.45
N LYS A 113 16.31 -38.66 -17.97
CA LYS A 113 15.13 -38.65 -17.07
C LYS A 113 15.37 -37.83 -15.81
N VAL A 114 16.51 -38.03 -15.15
CA VAL A 114 16.87 -37.31 -13.92
C VAL A 114 16.96 -35.80 -14.16
N ASN A 115 17.55 -35.36 -15.28
CA ASN A 115 17.67 -33.95 -15.63
C ASN A 115 16.29 -33.31 -15.88
N ILE A 116 15.42 -33.99 -16.60
CA ILE A 116 14.06 -33.54 -16.90
C ILE A 116 13.20 -33.48 -15.62
N LEU A 117 13.33 -34.49 -14.74
CA LEU A 117 12.68 -34.51 -13.42
C LEU A 117 13.10 -33.31 -12.56
N ASN A 118 14.39 -32.97 -12.55
CA ASN A 118 14.90 -31.82 -11.81
C ASN A 118 14.35 -30.51 -12.41
N THR A 119 14.24 -30.43 -13.72
CA THR A 119 13.60 -29.28 -14.40
C THR A 119 12.13 -29.15 -13.98
N GLY A 120 11.36 -30.24 -14.02
CA GLY A 120 9.97 -30.28 -13.59
C GLY A 120 9.80 -29.88 -12.11
N LYS A 121 10.64 -30.41 -11.21
CA LYS A 121 10.65 -30.02 -9.80
C LYS A 121 10.92 -28.51 -9.61
N THR A 122 11.83 -27.95 -10.38
CA THR A 122 12.14 -26.52 -10.35
C THR A 122 10.94 -25.68 -10.78
N GLN A 123 10.23 -26.08 -11.83
CA GLN A 123 9.04 -25.40 -12.31
C GLN A 123 7.88 -25.48 -11.30
N ILE A 124 7.66 -26.65 -10.69
CA ILE A 124 6.63 -26.81 -9.64
C ILE A 124 6.96 -25.92 -8.42
N LYS A 125 8.22 -25.86 -8.00
CA LYS A 125 8.63 -24.98 -6.91
C LYS A 125 8.37 -23.50 -7.23
N GLN A 126 8.62 -23.07 -8.46
CA GLN A 126 8.31 -21.74 -8.95
C GLN A 126 6.79 -21.45 -8.92
N LEU A 127 5.97 -22.41 -9.31
CA LEU A 127 4.51 -22.33 -9.22
C LEU A 127 4.03 -22.09 -7.77
N ILE A 128 4.59 -22.85 -6.83
CA ILE A 128 4.27 -22.71 -5.41
C ILE A 128 4.62 -21.30 -4.93
N GLU A 129 5.78 -20.76 -5.30
CA GLU A 129 6.19 -19.40 -4.92
C GLU A 129 5.22 -18.32 -5.46
N ILE A 130 4.73 -18.48 -6.71
CA ILE A 130 3.73 -17.58 -7.30
C ILE A 130 2.40 -17.67 -6.54
N ILE A 131 1.91 -18.89 -6.28
CA ILE A 131 0.66 -19.13 -5.55
C ILE A 131 0.74 -18.54 -4.13
N GLU A 132 1.83 -18.76 -3.41
CA GLU A 132 2.03 -18.24 -2.06
C GLU A 132 2.07 -16.70 -2.05
N SER A 133 2.75 -16.10 -3.04
CA SER A 133 2.77 -14.65 -3.20
C SER A 133 1.38 -14.09 -3.48
N MET A 134 0.60 -14.78 -4.31
CA MET A 134 -0.78 -14.41 -4.63
C MET A 134 -1.71 -14.53 -3.41
N LEU A 135 -1.60 -15.61 -2.65
CA LEU A 135 -2.35 -15.81 -1.40
C LEU A 135 -2.00 -14.73 -0.36
N SER A 136 -0.74 -14.35 -0.26
CA SER A 136 -0.31 -13.24 0.60
C SER A 136 -0.97 -11.92 0.22
N LEU A 137 -1.13 -11.64 -1.08
CA LEU A 137 -1.82 -10.45 -1.59
C LEU A 137 -3.32 -10.45 -1.29
N LEU A 138 -3.97 -11.61 -1.35
CA LEU A 138 -5.40 -11.76 -1.06
C LEU A 138 -5.69 -11.65 0.45
N LYS A 139 -4.83 -12.21 1.29
CA LYS A 139 -4.96 -12.19 2.76
C LYS A 139 -4.85 -10.78 3.36
N THR A 140 -4.08 -9.86 2.75
CA THR A 140 -4.00 -8.46 3.20
C THR A 140 -5.33 -7.71 3.13
N ALA A 141 -6.31 -8.23 2.39
CA ALA A 141 -7.65 -7.63 2.33
C ALA A 141 -8.48 -7.88 3.60
N ASP A 142 -8.23 -8.98 4.33
CA ASP A 142 -9.01 -9.38 5.51
C ASP A 142 -8.39 -8.95 6.86
N GLY A 143 -7.20 -8.36 6.84
CA GLY A 143 -6.66 -7.53 7.95
C GLY A 143 -6.43 -8.19 9.31
N LYS A 144 -6.45 -9.53 9.46
CA LYS A 144 -6.49 -10.17 10.78
C LYS A 144 -5.69 -11.47 10.94
N GLU A 145 -4.49 -11.56 10.41
CA GLU A 145 -3.55 -12.50 11.04
C GLU A 145 -2.62 -11.73 11.97
N SER A 146 -2.92 -11.77 13.26
CA SER A 146 -2.03 -11.29 14.31
C SER A 146 -0.67 -11.98 14.14
N ALA A 147 0.39 -11.19 13.96
CA ALA A 147 1.75 -11.72 13.89
C ALA A 147 2.05 -12.57 15.14
N ARG A 148 2.32 -13.84 14.97
CA ARG A 148 2.71 -14.73 16.07
C ARG A 148 4.16 -14.47 16.40
N LYS A 149 4.41 -13.53 17.34
CA LYS A 149 5.75 -13.23 17.82
C LYS A 149 6.24 -14.33 18.74
N SER A 150 7.50 -14.70 18.56
CA SER A 150 8.23 -15.61 19.45
C SER A 150 9.65 -15.09 19.68
N PRO A 151 10.25 -15.37 20.83
CA PRO A 151 11.64 -15.00 21.10
C PRO A 151 12.60 -15.78 20.20
N ILE A 152 13.52 -15.09 19.54
CA ILE A 152 14.54 -15.69 18.68
C ILE A 152 15.90 -15.09 18.95
N ASP A 153 16.94 -15.91 18.87
CA ASP A 153 18.32 -15.46 18.74
C ASP A 153 18.53 -14.98 17.29
N ILE A 154 18.54 -13.66 17.11
CA ILE A 154 18.56 -13.04 15.78
C ILE A 154 19.86 -13.33 15.02
N ARG A 155 21.00 -13.44 15.71
CA ARG A 155 22.27 -13.75 15.08
C ARG A 155 22.23 -15.15 14.46
N SER A 156 21.97 -16.16 15.27
CA SER A 156 21.86 -17.55 14.83
C SER A 156 20.81 -17.72 13.73
N PHE A 157 19.69 -17.02 13.85
CA PHE A 157 18.61 -17.08 12.86
C PHE A 157 19.04 -16.55 11.48
N ILE A 158 19.74 -15.41 11.44
CA ILE A 158 20.25 -14.83 10.18
C ILE A 158 21.36 -15.72 9.58
N GLU A 159 22.29 -16.19 10.40
CA GLU A 159 23.39 -17.07 9.95
C GLU A 159 22.85 -18.38 9.34
N GLN A 160 21.90 -19.03 10.00
CA GLN A 160 21.27 -20.25 9.49
C GLN A 160 20.51 -20.00 8.18
N THR A 161 19.74 -18.90 8.11
CA THR A 161 19.02 -18.50 6.90
C THR A 161 19.98 -18.25 5.74
N TYR A 162 21.07 -17.52 6.00
CA TYR A 162 22.12 -17.27 5.01
C TYR A 162 22.75 -18.56 4.50
N GLN A 163 23.18 -19.46 5.41
CA GLN A 163 23.81 -20.72 5.04
C GLN A 163 22.89 -21.61 4.20
N ALA A 164 21.59 -21.66 4.52
CA ALA A 164 20.61 -22.42 3.76
C ALA A 164 20.48 -21.90 2.31
N ILE A 165 20.59 -20.57 2.13
CA ILE A 165 20.49 -19.94 0.80
C ILE A 165 21.82 -20.09 0.05
N ALA A 166 22.97 -19.86 0.69
CA ALA A 166 24.27 -19.94 0.05
C ALA A 166 24.54 -21.31 -0.58
N ARG A 167 24.04 -22.40 0.02
CA ARG A 167 24.12 -23.76 -0.54
C ARG A 167 23.41 -23.90 -1.89
N LEU A 168 22.46 -23.01 -2.22
CA LEU A 168 21.77 -23.03 -3.51
C LEU A 168 22.58 -22.36 -4.62
N TYR A 169 23.68 -21.69 -4.26
CA TYR A 169 24.57 -20.95 -5.17
C TYR A 169 26.02 -21.44 -5.07
N PRO A 170 26.30 -22.74 -5.41
CA PRO A 170 27.63 -23.35 -5.18
C PRO A 170 28.76 -22.68 -5.97
N ASN A 171 28.43 -22.01 -7.07
CA ASN A 171 29.40 -21.34 -7.94
C ASN A 171 29.77 -19.93 -7.42
N LYS A 172 29.12 -19.45 -6.35
CA LYS A 172 29.42 -18.14 -5.75
C LYS A 172 30.29 -18.33 -4.50
N ILE A 173 31.24 -17.42 -4.33
CA ILE A 173 32.13 -17.37 -3.15
C ILE A 173 31.79 -16.10 -2.37
N PRO A 174 30.63 -16.02 -1.73
CA PRO A 174 30.20 -14.81 -1.05
C PRO A 174 30.98 -14.60 0.26
N LEU A 175 31.47 -13.37 0.44
CA LEU A 175 31.97 -12.95 1.75
C LEU A 175 30.80 -12.44 2.58
N PHE A 176 30.42 -13.20 3.57
CA PHE A 176 29.34 -12.86 4.49
C PHE A 176 29.89 -12.27 5.80
N LYS A 177 29.34 -11.13 6.22
CA LYS A 177 29.67 -10.48 7.48
C LYS A 177 28.39 -10.11 8.21
N LEU A 178 28.32 -10.45 9.49
CA LEU A 178 27.20 -10.05 10.36
C LEU A 178 27.76 -9.13 11.45
N GLU A 179 27.29 -7.90 11.46
CA GLU A 179 27.65 -6.86 12.42
C GLU A 179 26.45 -6.55 13.32
N LYS A 180 26.70 -6.39 14.60
CA LYS A 180 25.66 -6.04 15.57
C LYS A 180 26.17 -4.89 16.43
N SER A 181 25.35 -3.83 16.58
CA SER A 181 25.64 -2.75 17.51
C SER A 181 25.48 -3.21 18.96
N GLU A 182 26.18 -2.57 19.89
CA GLU A 182 26.19 -2.95 21.32
C GLU A 182 24.80 -2.83 21.96
N ASP A 183 24.01 -1.87 21.53
CA ASP A 183 22.64 -1.61 21.99
C ASP A 183 21.60 -2.57 21.40
N PHE A 184 21.96 -3.41 20.44
CA PHE A 184 21.02 -4.37 19.84
C PHE A 184 20.96 -5.66 20.70
N PRO A 185 19.75 -6.08 21.14
CA PRO A 185 19.60 -7.28 21.97
C PRO A 185 19.93 -8.57 21.20
N ASP A 186 20.38 -9.60 21.91
CA ASP A 186 20.64 -10.93 21.32
C ASP A 186 19.31 -11.64 21.00
N MET A 187 18.34 -11.51 21.89
CA MET A 187 16.99 -12.07 21.73
C MET A 187 16.01 -10.96 21.33
N ILE A 188 15.21 -11.21 20.30
CA ILE A 188 14.14 -10.32 19.88
C ILE A 188 12.82 -11.08 19.75
N GLU A 189 11.70 -10.36 19.93
CA GLU A 189 10.36 -10.87 19.67
C GLU A 189 9.99 -10.60 18.21
N ALA A 190 9.88 -11.66 17.40
CA ALA A 190 9.55 -11.53 15.98
C ALA A 190 8.63 -12.64 15.48
N ASP A 191 7.90 -12.38 14.41
CA ASP A 191 7.24 -13.41 13.62
C ASP A 191 8.31 -14.12 12.75
N THR A 192 8.72 -15.29 13.23
CA THR A 192 9.81 -16.06 12.62
C THR A 192 9.54 -16.42 11.17
N VAL A 193 8.31 -16.78 10.83
CA VAL A 193 7.93 -17.18 9.47
C VAL A 193 8.03 -16.00 8.50
N ARG A 194 7.48 -14.84 8.90
CA ARG A 194 7.56 -13.63 8.07
C ARG A 194 8.97 -13.08 7.98
N LEU A 195 9.70 -13.10 9.10
CA LEU A 195 11.09 -12.62 9.14
C LEU A 195 12.01 -13.49 8.28
N GLU A 196 11.89 -14.82 8.35
CA GLU A 196 12.65 -15.75 7.51
C GLU A 196 12.40 -15.49 6.03
N ARG A 197 11.14 -15.33 5.64
CA ARG A 197 10.76 -15.02 4.25
C ARG A 197 11.35 -13.68 3.78
N CYS A 198 11.35 -12.65 4.62
CA CYS A 198 11.98 -11.36 4.32
C CYS A 198 13.48 -11.52 4.10
N LEU A 199 14.17 -12.15 5.04
CA LEU A 199 15.62 -12.38 4.98
C LEU A 199 15.98 -13.21 3.75
N ARG A 200 15.26 -14.31 3.51
CA ARG A 200 15.45 -15.17 2.34
C ARG A 200 15.34 -14.38 1.05
N ASN A 201 14.28 -13.61 0.86
CA ASN A 201 14.09 -12.82 -0.36
C ASN A 201 15.21 -11.79 -0.58
N LEU A 202 15.65 -11.11 0.49
CA LEU A 202 16.69 -10.08 0.39
C LEU A 202 18.08 -10.71 0.15
N LEU A 203 18.42 -11.78 0.87
CA LEU A 203 19.70 -12.48 0.71
C LEU A 203 19.80 -13.21 -0.65
N GLU A 204 18.70 -13.83 -1.11
CA GLU A 204 18.65 -14.39 -2.47
C GLU A 204 18.86 -13.31 -3.55
N ASN A 205 18.25 -12.14 -3.39
CA ASN A 205 18.45 -11.04 -4.33
C ASN A 205 19.91 -10.58 -4.33
N ALA A 206 20.55 -10.46 -3.18
CA ALA A 206 21.96 -10.12 -3.07
C ALA A 206 22.88 -11.12 -3.81
N LEU A 207 22.55 -12.41 -3.77
CA LEU A 207 23.28 -13.45 -4.50
C LEU A 207 22.92 -13.48 -5.99
N LYS A 208 21.66 -13.37 -6.36
CA LYS A 208 21.19 -13.42 -7.75
C LYS A 208 21.72 -12.28 -8.60
N TYR A 209 21.72 -11.06 -8.05
CA TYR A 209 22.04 -9.83 -8.79
C TYR A 209 23.47 -9.34 -8.51
N SER A 210 24.40 -10.26 -8.38
CA SER A 210 25.82 -9.99 -8.13
C SER A 210 26.72 -10.86 -8.97
N ASN A 211 28.00 -10.53 -9.00
CA ASN A 211 29.08 -11.37 -9.51
C ASN A 211 29.39 -12.50 -8.52
N ASP A 212 30.37 -13.38 -8.87
CA ASP A 212 30.69 -14.56 -8.06
C ASP A 212 31.38 -14.20 -6.71
N ASP A 213 32.06 -13.04 -6.64
CA ASP A 213 32.82 -12.53 -5.49
C ASP A 213 32.02 -11.53 -4.63
N VAL A 214 30.71 -11.69 -4.53
CA VAL A 214 29.85 -10.76 -3.81
C VAL A 214 30.17 -10.68 -2.32
N ARG A 215 30.14 -9.44 -1.79
CA ARG A 215 30.17 -9.20 -0.34
C ARG A 215 28.76 -8.89 0.15
N ILE A 216 28.34 -9.60 1.18
CA ILE A 216 27.06 -9.37 1.86
C ILE A 216 27.34 -9.02 3.30
N THR A 217 26.96 -7.81 3.70
CA THR A 217 27.06 -7.37 5.09
C THR A 217 25.66 -7.18 5.66
N VAL A 218 25.35 -7.90 6.72
CA VAL A 218 24.12 -7.70 7.48
C VAL A 218 24.46 -6.91 8.72
N THR A 219 23.79 -5.79 8.94
CA THR A 219 24.02 -4.91 10.10
C THR A 219 22.74 -4.83 10.92
N LEU A 220 22.88 -5.14 12.22
CA LEU A 220 21.82 -5.07 13.22
C LEU A 220 22.02 -3.83 14.07
N THR A 221 21.06 -2.91 14.04
CA THR A 221 21.08 -1.67 14.82
C THR A 221 19.74 -1.39 15.44
N MET A 222 19.71 -0.67 16.54
CA MET A 222 18.50 -0.18 17.16
C MET A 222 18.33 1.31 16.89
N LYS A 223 17.16 1.73 16.43
CA LYS A 223 16.86 3.14 16.18
C LYS A 223 15.43 3.47 16.62
N ASN A 224 15.27 4.47 17.49
CA ASN A 224 13.94 4.91 17.96
C ASN A 224 13.08 3.74 18.48
N ASN A 225 13.65 2.85 19.27
CA ASN A 225 12.99 1.65 19.79
C ASN A 225 12.49 0.65 18.72
N HIS A 226 13.11 0.68 17.53
CA HIS A 226 12.82 -0.26 16.44
C HIS A 226 14.10 -1.02 16.06
N TYR A 227 13.96 -2.31 15.85
CA TYR A 227 15.03 -3.14 15.28
C TYR A 227 15.23 -2.81 13.80
N ARG A 228 16.44 -2.51 13.41
CA ARG A 228 16.84 -2.30 12.04
C ARG A 228 17.78 -3.39 11.59
N ILE A 229 17.37 -4.15 10.58
CA ILE A 229 18.18 -5.16 9.90
C ILE A 229 18.51 -4.60 8.52
N ALA A 230 19.75 -4.24 8.28
CA ALA A 230 20.21 -3.73 6.99
C ALA A 230 21.05 -4.80 6.29
N ILE A 231 20.73 -5.09 5.03
CA ILE A 231 21.47 -6.01 4.17
C ILE A 231 22.10 -5.17 3.06
N LYS A 232 23.42 -5.14 3.03
CA LYS A 232 24.22 -4.45 2.01
C LYS A 232 24.94 -5.51 1.17
N ASP A 233 24.83 -5.41 -0.11
CA ASP A 233 25.53 -6.24 -1.09
C ASP A 233 26.42 -5.39 -2.01
N THR A 234 27.37 -6.04 -2.69
CA THR A 234 28.19 -5.46 -3.76
C THR A 234 27.72 -5.96 -5.12
N GLY A 235 26.38 -6.00 -5.29
CA GLY A 235 25.76 -6.45 -6.54
C GLY A 235 25.85 -5.42 -7.66
N TRP A 236 25.12 -5.68 -8.73
CA TRP A 236 25.11 -4.86 -9.95
C TRP A 236 24.51 -3.47 -9.79
N GLY A 237 23.92 -3.20 -8.64
CA GLY A 237 23.18 -1.98 -8.40
C GLY A 237 21.87 -1.89 -9.18
N ILE A 238 21.15 -0.77 -9.00
CA ILE A 238 19.83 -0.57 -9.59
C ILE A 238 19.76 0.84 -10.18
N PRO A 239 19.51 0.95 -11.51
CA PRO A 239 19.38 2.24 -12.18
C PRO A 239 18.40 3.18 -11.49
N LYS A 240 18.76 4.45 -11.30
CA LYS A 240 17.92 5.46 -10.62
C LYS A 240 16.49 5.54 -11.13
N LYS A 241 16.29 5.37 -12.46
CA LYS A 241 14.96 5.36 -13.08
C LYS A 241 14.12 4.18 -12.64
N ALA A 242 14.74 3.02 -12.38
CA ALA A 242 14.07 1.79 -11.96
C ALA A 242 13.75 1.79 -10.47
N GLN A 243 14.54 2.49 -9.64
CA GLN A 243 14.36 2.53 -8.18
C GLN A 243 12.95 3.00 -7.77
N LYS A 244 12.35 3.95 -8.51
CA LYS A 244 10.98 4.43 -8.24
C LYS A 244 9.88 3.38 -8.42
N LYS A 245 10.18 2.30 -9.15
CA LYS A 245 9.25 1.19 -9.42
C LYS A 245 9.55 -0.05 -8.60
N LEU A 246 10.63 -0.04 -7.80
CA LEU A 246 10.95 -1.15 -6.91
C LEU A 246 9.83 -1.37 -5.89
N GLY A 247 9.53 -2.63 -5.64
CA GLY A 247 8.42 -3.01 -4.78
C GLY A 247 7.05 -3.02 -5.47
N GLN A 248 6.95 -2.55 -6.72
CA GLN A 248 5.77 -2.84 -7.53
C GLN A 248 5.78 -4.32 -7.92
N GLN A 249 4.62 -4.94 -7.84
CA GLN A 249 4.45 -6.35 -8.20
C GLN A 249 4.80 -6.56 -9.68
N PHE A 250 5.46 -7.68 -9.97
CA PHE A 250 5.90 -8.08 -11.30
C PHE A 250 6.92 -7.12 -11.96
N PHE A 251 7.34 -6.09 -11.25
CA PHE A 251 8.37 -5.20 -11.78
C PHE A 251 9.75 -5.83 -11.66
N ARG A 252 10.47 -5.85 -12.78
CA ARG A 252 11.86 -6.34 -12.88
C ARG A 252 12.72 -5.33 -13.60
N VAL A 253 13.91 -5.12 -13.06
CA VAL A 253 14.93 -4.31 -13.75
C VAL A 253 15.57 -5.16 -14.84
N LYS A 254 15.53 -4.68 -16.08
CA LYS A 254 16.26 -5.28 -17.19
C LYS A 254 17.53 -4.45 -17.40
N GLN A 255 18.69 -5.06 -17.25
CA GLN A 255 19.99 -4.50 -17.59
C GLN A 255 20.50 -5.27 -18.82
N ALA A 256 20.78 -4.57 -19.92
CA ALA A 256 21.11 -5.19 -21.20
C ALA A 256 22.44 -5.96 -21.18
N ASP A 257 23.35 -5.52 -20.31
CA ASP A 257 24.72 -6.04 -20.15
C ASP A 257 24.83 -7.12 -19.07
N LYS A 258 23.73 -7.50 -18.41
CA LYS A 258 23.72 -8.50 -17.35
C LYS A 258 22.87 -9.73 -17.72
N PRO A 259 23.28 -10.92 -17.26
CA PRO A 259 22.51 -12.12 -17.53
C PRO A 259 21.12 -12.06 -16.91
N ALA A 260 20.12 -12.54 -17.64
CA ALA A 260 18.75 -12.63 -17.16
C ALA A 260 18.68 -13.59 -15.96
N GLN A 261 18.27 -13.08 -14.81
CA GLN A 261 18.08 -13.88 -13.60
C GLN A 261 16.65 -14.45 -13.53
N PRO A 262 16.46 -15.68 -13.05
CA PRO A 262 15.10 -16.23 -12.85
C PRO A 262 14.37 -15.47 -11.75
N GLY A 263 13.05 -15.30 -11.90
CA GLY A 263 12.19 -14.68 -10.88
C GLY A 263 11.04 -13.87 -11.49
N TYR A 264 10.00 -13.61 -10.69
CA TYR A 264 8.73 -13.01 -11.15
C TYR A 264 8.53 -11.55 -10.71
N GLY A 265 9.50 -10.95 -10.01
CA GLY A 265 9.38 -9.58 -9.51
C GLY A 265 8.42 -9.44 -8.32
N LEU A 266 8.17 -10.53 -7.59
CA LEU A 266 7.28 -10.56 -6.43
C LEU A 266 8.03 -10.49 -5.10
N GLY A 267 9.32 -10.84 -5.05
CA GLY A 267 10.08 -10.94 -3.83
C GLY A 267 10.09 -9.65 -3.01
N LEU A 268 10.44 -8.51 -3.63
CA LEU A 268 10.55 -7.25 -2.92
C LEU A 268 9.20 -6.69 -2.48
N SER A 269 8.15 -6.83 -3.29
CA SER A 269 6.78 -6.46 -2.92
C SER A 269 6.26 -7.29 -1.75
N SER A 270 6.59 -8.58 -1.70
CA SER A 270 6.28 -9.48 -0.59
C SER A 270 7.00 -9.05 0.70
N VAL A 271 8.29 -8.68 0.61
CA VAL A 271 9.04 -8.15 1.77
C VAL A 271 8.41 -6.86 2.30
N MET A 272 8.04 -5.92 1.43
CA MET A 272 7.38 -4.68 1.83
C MET A 272 6.07 -4.95 2.59
N LEU A 273 5.29 -5.92 2.09
CA LEU A 273 4.04 -6.32 2.71
C LEU A 273 4.26 -6.95 4.08
N MET A 274 5.12 -7.97 4.17
CA MET A 274 5.42 -8.66 5.43
C MET A 274 6.04 -7.72 6.46
N ALA A 275 6.91 -6.81 6.06
CA ALA A 275 7.46 -5.78 6.94
C ALA A 275 6.35 -4.90 7.53
N LYS A 276 5.38 -4.48 6.71
CA LYS A 276 4.22 -3.71 7.15
C LYS A 276 3.32 -4.50 8.11
N GLU A 277 3.09 -5.78 7.86
CA GLU A 277 2.31 -6.67 8.75
C GLU A 277 2.99 -6.87 10.11
N MET A 278 4.32 -6.86 10.15
CA MET A 278 5.12 -6.87 11.38
C MET A 278 5.19 -5.50 12.09
N GLY A 279 4.54 -4.45 11.54
CA GLY A 279 4.54 -3.09 12.08
C GLY A 279 5.78 -2.26 11.69
N GLY A 280 6.55 -2.74 10.71
CA GLY A 280 7.76 -2.09 10.21
C GLY A 280 7.60 -1.51 8.79
N SER A 281 8.74 -1.23 8.17
CA SER A 281 8.83 -0.75 6.79
C SER A 281 10.12 -1.21 6.14
N LEU A 282 10.13 -1.29 4.81
CA LEU A 282 11.32 -1.52 4.00
C LEU A 282 11.77 -0.22 3.35
N THR A 283 13.05 0.09 3.46
CA THR A 283 13.70 1.16 2.70
C THR A 283 14.91 0.58 1.96
N PHE A 284 15.26 1.15 0.84
CA PHE A 284 16.42 0.71 0.06
C PHE A 284 17.18 1.90 -0.50
N GLN A 285 18.47 1.70 -0.72
CA GLN A 285 19.38 2.60 -1.42
C GLN A 285 20.22 1.76 -2.36
N SER A 286 20.50 2.25 -3.55
CA SER A 286 21.31 1.55 -4.53
C SER A 286 22.09 2.53 -5.39
N GLU A 287 23.32 2.19 -5.68
CA GLU A 287 24.19 2.86 -6.65
C GLU A 287 24.48 1.85 -7.77
N GLU A 288 24.57 2.34 -9.01
CA GLU A 288 24.84 1.53 -10.22
C GLU A 288 26.33 1.46 -10.49
#